data_53691f53c1905a45d8bc8dcf13a85fc1
#
_entry.id   53691f53c1905a45d8bc8dcf13a85fc1
#
_cell.length_a   1.000
_cell.length_b   1.000
_cell.length_c   1.000
_cell.angle_alpha   90.00
_cell.angle_beta   90.00
_cell.angle_gamma   90.00
#
_symmetry.space_group_name_H-M   'P 1'
#
loop_
_entity.id
_entity.type
_entity.pdbx_description
1 polymer ?
#
loop_
_entity_poly.entity_id
_entity_poly.type
_entity_poly.pdbx_seq_one_letter_code
_entity_poly.pdbx_strand_id
1 'polypeptide(L)'
;MELVTGYWNPSTHLSRGEMPVQHLRIDDTRTWFLAGDRDAMVGDVLDLATSSAMRVRFGRYAKGAQHEWIVTHEETMIVTQGALRVRFDGGEEVARSGDVIALSKGTRVVYRGEEDGTEVVFVTHMHRVSSDREVATAVEPVVRSLSSVPRLVPSKPAA
;
A
#
# COMPACT_ATOMS: atom_id res chain seq x y z
N MET A 1 28.11 24.20 13.61
CA MET A 1 27.38 22.92 13.31
C MET A 1 27.11 22.30 14.68
N GLU A 2 25.98 22.68 15.29
CA GLU A 2 25.58 22.21 16.61
C GLU A 2 24.88 20.85 16.46
N LEU A 3 25.42 19.84 17.12
CA LEU A 3 24.79 18.55 17.31
C LEU A 3 23.66 18.72 18.33
N VAL A 4 22.41 18.70 17.87
CA VAL A 4 21.25 18.62 18.75
C VAL A 4 21.20 17.19 19.28
N THR A 5 21.80 16.96 20.45
CA THR A 5 21.59 15.75 21.25
C THR A 5 20.19 15.85 21.87
N GLY A 6 19.17 15.38 21.15
CA GLY A 6 17.84 15.18 21.70
C GLY A 6 17.90 14.07 22.75
N TYR A 7 17.79 14.42 24.02
CA TYR A 7 17.60 13.45 25.10
C TYR A 7 16.25 12.76 24.89
N TRP A 8 16.31 11.45 24.54
CA TRP A 8 15.13 10.60 24.58
C TRP A 8 14.68 10.44 26.04
N ASN A 9 13.49 10.98 26.37
CA ASN A 9 12.90 10.87 27.70
C ASN A 9 11.88 9.71 27.71
N PRO A 10 12.15 8.59 28.39
CA PRO A 10 11.24 7.44 28.42
C PRO A 10 10.01 7.63 29.32
N SER A 11 9.82 8.81 29.93
CA SER A 11 8.77 9.05 30.93
C SER A 11 7.49 9.68 30.37
N THR A 12 7.32 9.81 29.07
CA THR A 12 6.01 10.14 28.51
C THR A 12 5.10 8.93 28.64
N HIS A 13 4.11 9.03 29.54
CA HIS A 13 3.04 8.06 29.69
C HIS A 13 2.32 7.87 28.36
N LEU A 14 2.69 6.81 27.64
CA LEU A 14 1.90 6.34 26.50
C LEU A 14 0.59 5.81 27.06
N SER A 15 -0.52 6.34 26.55
CA SER A 15 -1.84 5.81 26.85
C SER A 15 -1.88 4.34 26.44
N ARG A 16 -2.54 3.52 27.26
CA ARG A 16 -2.68 2.06 27.09
C ARG A 16 -3.23 1.76 25.72
N GLY A 17 -2.35 1.41 24.75
CA GLY A 17 -2.72 1.04 23.38
C GLY A 17 -1.81 1.57 22.26
N GLU A 18 -0.98 2.58 22.50
CA GLU A 18 -0.02 3.05 21.49
C GLU A 18 1.31 2.32 21.62
N MET A 19 1.60 1.46 20.67
CA MET A 19 2.94 0.88 20.53
C MET A 19 3.87 1.95 19.92
N PRO A 20 4.96 2.33 20.58
CA PRO A 20 5.85 3.37 20.06
C PRO A 20 6.57 2.95 18.78
N VAL A 21 6.69 1.66 18.54
CA VAL A 21 7.27 1.06 17.33
C VAL A 21 6.43 -0.13 16.91
N GLN A 22 6.03 -0.17 15.66
CA GLN A 22 5.36 -1.32 15.05
C GLN A 22 6.22 -1.85 13.91
N HIS A 23 6.55 -3.13 13.94
CA HIS A 23 7.23 -3.82 12.85
C HIS A 23 6.17 -4.61 12.06
N LEU A 24 5.86 -4.14 10.85
CA LEU A 24 4.82 -4.68 10.00
C LEU A 24 5.45 -5.37 8.78
N ARG A 25 5.00 -6.59 8.50
CA ARG A 25 5.46 -7.40 7.37
C ARG A 25 4.29 -7.71 6.44
N ILE A 26 4.58 -8.07 5.21
CA ILE A 26 3.56 -8.48 4.24
C ILE A 26 2.77 -9.70 4.75
N ASP A 27 3.41 -10.60 5.50
CA ASP A 27 2.77 -11.78 6.09
C ASP A 27 1.85 -11.44 7.29
N ASP A 28 1.92 -10.23 7.83
CA ASP A 28 1.01 -9.72 8.88
C ASP A 28 -0.33 -9.26 8.29
N THR A 29 -0.44 -9.15 6.97
CA THR A 29 -1.68 -8.79 6.29
C THR A 29 -2.70 -9.90 6.46
N ARG A 30 -3.73 -9.63 7.27
CA ARG A 30 -4.75 -10.64 7.63
C ARG A 30 -5.79 -10.85 6.56
N THR A 31 -6.10 -9.79 5.81
CA THR A 31 -7.15 -9.81 4.79
C THR A 31 -6.61 -9.27 3.49
N TRP A 32 -6.69 -10.07 2.46
CA TRP A 32 -6.37 -9.70 1.10
C TRP A 32 -7.64 -9.52 0.29
N PHE A 33 -7.67 -8.50 -0.54
CA PHE A 33 -8.78 -8.15 -1.41
C PHE A 33 -8.33 -8.24 -2.85
N LEU A 34 -9.21 -8.75 -3.71
CA LEU A 34 -9.00 -8.61 -5.16
C LEU A 34 -9.14 -7.13 -5.54
N ALA A 35 -8.10 -6.60 -6.15
CA ALA A 35 -8.04 -5.19 -6.51
C ALA A 35 -8.32 -4.93 -7.99
N GLY A 36 -8.48 -5.96 -8.78
CA GLY A 36 -8.74 -5.87 -10.20
C GLY A 36 -9.08 -7.24 -10.76
N ASP A 37 -8.23 -7.76 -11.63
CA ASP A 37 -8.33 -9.15 -12.05
C ASP A 37 -7.84 -10.13 -10.97
N ARG A 38 -8.00 -11.42 -11.21
CA ARG A 38 -7.82 -12.48 -10.20
C ARG A 38 -6.46 -12.51 -9.50
N ASP A 39 -5.45 -11.94 -10.13
CA ASP A 39 -4.06 -12.07 -9.72
C ASP A 39 -3.47 -10.74 -9.23
N ALA A 40 -4.32 -9.72 -9.03
CA ALA A 40 -3.98 -8.44 -8.41
C ALA A 40 -4.69 -8.34 -7.05
N MET A 41 -3.92 -8.31 -5.97
CA MET A 41 -4.42 -8.31 -4.61
C MET A 41 -3.80 -7.18 -3.79
N VAL A 42 -4.60 -6.58 -2.93
CA VAL A 42 -4.13 -5.60 -1.94
C VAL A 42 -4.64 -5.97 -0.55
N GLY A 43 -3.88 -5.60 0.48
CA GLY A 43 -4.29 -5.85 1.86
C GLY A 43 -3.77 -4.77 2.80
N ASP A 44 -4.62 -4.32 3.71
CA ASP A 44 -4.26 -3.35 4.73
C ASP A 44 -3.43 -4.01 5.83
N VAL A 45 -2.35 -3.35 6.24
CA VAL A 45 -1.52 -3.74 7.38
C VAL A 45 -1.54 -2.67 8.46
N LEU A 46 -1.73 -1.41 8.06
CA LEU A 46 -1.96 -0.27 8.94
C LEU A 46 -3.11 0.54 8.36
N ASP A 47 -4.13 0.80 9.16
CA ASP A 47 -5.33 1.55 8.77
C ASP A 47 -5.66 2.65 9.79
N LEU A 48 -6.76 3.37 9.56
CA LEU A 48 -7.20 4.44 10.45
C LEU A 48 -7.70 3.95 11.81
N ALA A 49 -7.97 2.68 11.98
CA ALA A 49 -8.32 2.10 13.28
C ALA A 49 -7.09 1.92 14.16
N THR A 50 -5.93 1.74 13.53
CA THR A 50 -4.64 1.48 14.18
C THR A 50 -3.64 2.64 14.05
N SER A 51 -3.92 3.62 13.18
CA SER A 51 -3.10 4.81 12.94
C SER A 51 -3.94 6.08 12.83
N SER A 52 -3.38 7.19 13.26
CA SER A 52 -4.09 8.47 13.26
C SER A 52 -4.07 9.20 11.92
N ALA A 53 -3.13 8.90 11.02
CA ALA A 53 -2.89 9.70 9.82
C ALA A 53 -2.42 8.93 8.60
N MET A 54 -2.05 7.67 8.73
CA MET A 54 -1.49 6.89 7.62
C MET A 54 -2.24 5.58 7.41
N ARG A 55 -2.37 5.19 6.15
CA ARG A 55 -2.78 3.85 5.74
C ARG A 55 -1.61 3.22 5.00
N VAL A 56 -1.26 2.00 5.35
CA VAL A 56 -0.24 1.20 4.66
C VAL A 56 -0.88 -0.08 4.17
N ARG A 57 -0.69 -0.34 2.89
CA ARG A 57 -1.16 -1.56 2.21
C ARG A 57 0.00 -2.27 1.54
N PHE A 58 -0.10 -3.57 1.48
CA PHE A 58 0.69 -4.37 0.55
C PHE A 58 -0.12 -4.70 -0.69
N GLY A 59 0.54 -4.68 -1.85
CA GLY A 59 0.01 -5.16 -3.12
C GLY A 59 0.81 -6.35 -3.61
N ARG A 60 0.14 -7.36 -4.18
CA ARG A 60 0.73 -8.49 -4.87
C ARG A 60 0.15 -8.61 -6.26
N TYR A 61 1.03 -8.73 -7.25
CA TYR A 61 0.64 -8.82 -8.64
C TYR A 61 1.37 -10.00 -9.30
N ALA A 62 0.61 -10.87 -9.95
CA ALA A 62 1.18 -11.78 -10.92
C ALA A 62 1.55 -11.03 -12.20
N LYS A 63 2.38 -11.64 -13.03
CA LYS A 63 2.71 -11.08 -14.35
C LYS A 63 1.46 -10.87 -15.19
N GLY A 64 1.26 -9.64 -15.67
CA GLY A 64 0.11 -9.25 -16.49
C GLY A 64 -1.14 -8.90 -15.70
N ALA A 65 -1.21 -9.21 -14.39
CA ALA A 65 -2.32 -8.82 -13.53
C ALA A 65 -2.50 -7.30 -13.48
N GLN A 66 -3.73 -6.81 -13.58
CA GLN A 66 -4.03 -5.39 -13.66
C GLN A 66 -5.00 -4.94 -12.56
N HIS A 67 -4.78 -3.70 -12.11
CA HIS A 67 -5.60 -3.03 -11.14
C HIS A 67 -5.80 -1.57 -11.56
N GLU A 68 -7.04 -1.20 -11.90
CA GLU A 68 -7.39 0.20 -12.18
C GLU A 68 -7.82 0.90 -10.89
N TRP A 69 -7.31 2.12 -10.69
CA TRP A 69 -7.56 2.89 -9.49
C TRP A 69 -7.65 4.39 -9.79
N ILE A 70 -8.46 5.10 -9.01
CA ILE A 70 -8.42 6.55 -8.92
C ILE A 70 -7.84 6.89 -7.56
N VAL A 71 -6.69 7.56 -7.54
CA VAL A 71 -5.98 7.93 -6.32
C VAL A 71 -6.83 8.91 -5.51
N THR A 72 -7.31 8.49 -4.35
CA THR A 72 -8.25 9.28 -3.53
C THR A 72 -7.55 10.24 -2.57
N HIS A 73 -6.28 10.00 -2.27
CA HIS A 73 -5.43 10.80 -1.38
C HIS A 73 -4.02 10.84 -1.96
N GLU A 74 -3.16 11.73 -1.47
CA GLU A 74 -1.74 11.66 -1.80
C GLU A 74 -1.18 10.30 -1.38
N GLU A 75 -0.57 9.60 -2.31
CA GLU A 75 -0.09 8.23 -2.12
C GLU A 75 1.35 8.09 -2.60
N THR A 76 2.13 7.34 -1.86
CA THR A 76 3.46 6.92 -2.26
C THR A 76 3.47 5.41 -2.44
N MET A 77 3.93 4.94 -3.59
CA MET A 77 4.10 3.53 -3.90
C MET A 77 5.59 3.18 -3.93
N ILE A 78 5.95 2.07 -3.31
CA ILE A 78 7.32 1.55 -3.26
C ILE A 78 7.30 0.11 -3.76
N VAL A 79 8.06 -0.19 -4.81
CA VAL A 79 8.23 -1.57 -5.28
C VAL A 79 9.26 -2.27 -4.40
N THR A 80 8.85 -3.34 -3.73
CA THR A 80 9.75 -4.11 -2.85
C THR A 80 10.32 -5.36 -3.53
N GLN A 81 9.58 -5.90 -4.52
CA GLN A 81 10.03 -7.06 -5.31
C GLN A 81 9.45 -6.98 -6.72
N GLY A 82 10.22 -7.43 -7.71
CA GLY A 82 9.81 -7.49 -9.11
C GLY A 82 9.71 -6.12 -9.78
N ALA A 83 8.74 -5.96 -10.67
CA ALA A 83 8.51 -4.73 -11.41
C ALA A 83 7.01 -4.48 -11.63
N LEU A 84 6.57 -3.23 -11.47
CA LEU A 84 5.22 -2.78 -11.67
C LEU A 84 5.18 -1.67 -12.71
N ARG A 85 4.34 -1.81 -13.72
CA ARG A 85 4.02 -0.76 -14.67
C ARG A 85 2.86 0.08 -14.12
N VAL A 86 3.02 1.38 -14.16
CA VAL A 86 2.01 2.36 -13.79
C VAL A 86 1.67 3.18 -15.03
N ARG A 87 0.48 3.00 -15.57
CA ARG A 87 -0.04 3.79 -16.68
C ARG A 87 -0.99 4.86 -16.15
N PHE A 88 -0.90 6.06 -16.68
CA PHE A 88 -1.71 7.22 -16.32
C PHE A 88 -1.98 8.09 -17.57
N ASP A 89 -2.81 9.12 -17.48
CA ASP A 89 -3.20 9.93 -18.64
C ASP A 89 -2.02 10.61 -19.35
N GLY A 90 -0.92 10.89 -18.64
CA GLY A 90 0.28 11.51 -19.19
C GLY A 90 1.32 10.54 -19.77
N GLY A 91 1.12 9.21 -19.64
CA GLY A 91 2.09 8.22 -20.09
C GLY A 91 2.13 6.96 -19.22
N GLU A 92 3.29 6.34 -19.18
CA GLU A 92 3.53 5.16 -18.34
C GLU A 92 4.95 5.15 -17.78
N GLU A 93 5.09 4.58 -16.59
CA GLU A 93 6.35 4.34 -15.92
C GLU A 93 6.46 2.89 -15.51
N VAL A 94 7.68 2.34 -15.48
CA VAL A 94 7.96 1.01 -14.95
C VAL A 94 8.86 1.14 -13.74
N ALA A 95 8.28 0.92 -12.57
CA ALA A 95 9.01 0.91 -11.31
C ALA A 95 9.53 -0.51 -11.02
N ARG A 96 10.78 -0.60 -10.57
CA ARG A 96 11.45 -1.82 -10.15
C ARG A 96 11.72 -1.82 -8.66
N SER A 97 12.14 -2.96 -8.14
CA SER A 97 12.50 -3.08 -6.72
C SER A 97 13.46 -1.95 -6.28
N GLY A 98 13.07 -1.21 -5.24
CA GLY A 98 13.75 -0.03 -4.73
C GLY A 98 13.24 1.31 -5.28
N ASP A 99 12.43 1.30 -6.35
CA ASP A 99 11.86 2.53 -6.91
C ASP A 99 10.64 3.01 -6.10
N VAL A 100 10.47 4.33 -6.12
CA VAL A 100 9.37 5.03 -5.46
C VAL A 100 8.61 5.86 -6.48
N ILE A 101 7.28 5.75 -6.50
CA ILE A 101 6.40 6.60 -7.30
C ILE A 101 5.49 7.38 -6.37
N ALA A 102 5.46 8.71 -6.54
CA ALA A 102 4.50 9.59 -5.87
C ALA A 102 3.29 9.79 -6.78
N LEU A 103 2.10 9.66 -6.21
CA LEU A 103 0.82 9.74 -6.90
C LEU A 103 -0.05 10.80 -6.26
N SER A 104 -0.47 11.78 -7.06
CA SER A 104 -1.34 12.86 -6.59
C SER A 104 -2.80 12.43 -6.58
N LYS A 105 -3.55 12.95 -5.62
CA LYS A 105 -5.00 12.77 -5.54
C LYS A 105 -5.68 13.13 -6.87
N GLY A 106 -6.61 12.29 -7.29
CA GLY A 106 -7.38 12.45 -8.53
C GLY A 106 -6.75 11.80 -9.76
N THR A 107 -5.50 11.33 -9.68
CA THR A 107 -4.84 10.64 -10.79
C THR A 107 -5.53 9.30 -11.05
N ARG A 108 -5.92 9.05 -12.30
CA ARG A 108 -6.35 7.73 -12.75
C ARG A 108 -5.13 6.92 -13.14
N VAL A 109 -4.99 5.73 -12.58
CA VAL A 109 -3.86 4.83 -12.85
C VAL A 109 -4.32 3.42 -13.16
N VAL A 110 -3.53 2.72 -13.96
CA VAL A 110 -3.63 1.26 -14.14
C VAL A 110 -2.28 0.68 -13.73
N TYR A 111 -2.30 -0.08 -12.66
CA TYR A 111 -1.14 -0.88 -12.23
C TYR A 111 -1.14 -2.21 -12.99
N ARG A 112 0.04 -2.66 -13.40
CA ARG A 112 0.22 -3.95 -14.04
C ARG A 112 1.51 -4.61 -13.56
N GLY A 113 1.40 -5.86 -13.09
CA GLY A 113 2.59 -6.67 -12.79
C GLY A 113 3.38 -6.99 -14.06
N GLU A 114 4.66 -6.69 -14.08
CA GLU A 114 5.57 -7.02 -15.19
C GLU A 114 6.28 -8.35 -14.97
N GLU A 115 6.38 -8.77 -13.71
CA GLU A 115 7.03 -10.00 -13.28
C GLU A 115 6.13 -10.76 -12.31
N ASP A 116 6.26 -12.09 -12.26
CA ASP A 116 5.57 -12.89 -11.25
C ASP A 116 6.11 -12.58 -9.86
N GLY A 117 5.20 -12.52 -8.87
CA GLY A 117 5.57 -12.21 -7.49
C GLY A 117 5.97 -10.76 -7.29
N THR A 118 5.51 -9.83 -8.13
CA THR A 118 5.69 -8.39 -7.90
C THR A 118 4.99 -7.99 -6.60
N GLU A 119 5.74 -7.37 -5.69
CA GLU A 119 5.23 -6.86 -4.41
C GLU A 119 5.49 -5.37 -4.27
N VAL A 120 4.50 -4.66 -3.77
CA VAL A 120 4.54 -3.21 -3.56
C VAL A 120 3.99 -2.82 -2.20
N VAL A 121 4.45 -1.69 -1.68
CA VAL A 121 3.89 -1.03 -0.50
C VAL A 121 3.25 0.28 -0.96
N PHE A 122 1.99 0.48 -0.61
CA PHE A 122 1.28 1.74 -0.76
C PHE A 122 1.21 2.44 0.59
N VAL A 123 1.65 3.67 0.64
CA VAL A 123 1.56 4.54 1.82
C VAL A 123 0.69 5.73 1.46
N THR A 124 -0.48 5.81 2.09
CA THR A 124 -1.46 6.86 1.85
C THR A 124 -1.54 7.76 3.08
N HIS A 125 -1.40 9.07 2.88
CA HIS A 125 -1.61 10.04 3.93
C HIS A 125 -3.10 10.38 4.02
N MET A 126 -3.72 10.06 5.16
CA MET A 126 -5.13 10.30 5.41
C MET A 126 -5.29 11.59 6.21
N HIS A 127 -5.68 12.68 5.57
CA HIS A 127 -6.08 13.87 6.31
C HIS A 127 -7.33 13.55 7.15
N ARG A 128 -7.26 13.71 8.46
CA ARG A 128 -8.46 13.80 9.27
C ARG A 128 -9.17 15.09 8.88
N VAL A 129 -10.22 14.96 8.08
CA VAL A 129 -11.18 16.05 7.94
C VAL A 129 -11.87 16.15 9.30
N SER A 130 -11.58 17.22 10.06
CA SER A 130 -12.39 17.59 11.20
C SER A 130 -13.82 17.73 10.70
N SER A 131 -14.69 16.86 11.21
CA SER A 131 -16.13 16.80 11.07
C SER A 131 -16.76 17.98 10.32
N ASP A 132 -16.94 17.84 9.00
CA ASP A 132 -18.10 18.41 8.31
C ASP A 132 -18.29 17.62 7.00
N ARG A 133 -19.31 16.80 7.02
CA ARG A 133 -20.13 16.28 5.94
C ARG A 133 -19.56 16.40 4.51
N GLU A 134 -18.75 15.45 4.13
CA GLU A 134 -18.71 15.04 2.73
C GLU A 134 -18.76 13.51 2.69
N VAL A 135 -19.98 13.03 2.43
CA VAL A 135 -20.21 11.62 2.07
C VAL A 135 -19.53 11.43 0.74
N ALA A 136 -18.26 11.06 0.77
CA ALA A 136 -17.57 10.58 -0.40
C ALA A 136 -18.25 9.28 -0.83
N THR A 137 -19.05 9.36 -1.87
CA THR A 137 -19.45 8.20 -2.66
C THR A 137 -18.19 7.73 -3.41
N ALA A 138 -17.24 7.18 -2.68
CA ALA A 138 -16.19 6.38 -3.27
C ALA A 138 -16.89 5.13 -3.80
N VAL A 139 -16.98 5.01 -5.11
CA VAL A 139 -17.28 3.73 -5.75
C VAL A 139 -16.08 2.84 -5.44
N GLU A 140 -16.12 2.18 -4.29
CA GLU A 140 -15.20 1.08 -4.04
C GLU A 140 -15.47 0.01 -5.08
N PRO A 141 -14.48 -0.46 -5.83
CA PRO A 141 -14.66 -1.65 -6.65
C PRO A 141 -15.17 -2.75 -5.74
N VAL A 142 -16.13 -3.56 -6.23
CA VAL A 142 -16.72 -4.67 -5.47
C VAL A 142 -15.60 -5.61 -5.05
N VAL A 143 -15.14 -5.43 -3.85
CA VAL A 143 -14.04 -6.18 -3.28
C VAL A 143 -14.62 -7.45 -2.67
N ARG A 144 -14.27 -8.61 -3.22
CA ARG A 144 -14.61 -9.90 -2.62
C ARG A 144 -13.51 -10.30 -1.64
N SER A 145 -13.86 -10.40 -0.37
CA SER A 145 -12.96 -10.95 0.65
C SER A 145 -12.68 -12.44 0.35
N LEU A 146 -11.41 -12.80 0.28
CA LEU A 146 -10.95 -14.17 0.14
C LEU A 146 -10.36 -14.61 1.48
N SER A 147 -10.99 -15.58 2.12
CA SER A 147 -10.60 -16.07 3.45
C SER A 147 -9.32 -16.92 3.48
N SER A 148 -8.74 -17.23 2.33
CA SER A 148 -7.42 -17.87 2.23
C SER A 148 -6.83 -17.63 0.82
N VAL A 149 -5.71 -16.94 0.77
CA VAL A 149 -4.95 -16.74 -0.47
C VAL A 149 -3.73 -17.65 -0.43
N PRO A 150 -3.55 -18.55 -1.41
CA PRO A 150 -2.33 -19.34 -1.50
C PRO A 150 -1.13 -18.39 -1.66
N ARG A 151 -0.08 -18.66 -0.90
CA ARG A 151 1.20 -17.98 -1.04
C ARG A 151 1.70 -18.21 -2.49
N LEU A 152 1.87 -17.14 -3.27
CA LEU A 152 2.58 -17.24 -4.54
C LEU A 152 4.04 -17.59 -4.21
N VAL A 153 4.38 -18.86 -4.29
CA VAL A 153 5.77 -19.33 -4.11
C VAL A 153 6.50 -18.98 -5.40
N PRO A 154 7.61 -18.22 -5.35
CA PRO A 154 8.45 -18.03 -6.54
C PRO A 154 8.91 -19.41 -7.03
N SER A 155 8.67 -19.70 -8.29
CA SER A 155 9.15 -20.92 -8.92
C SER A 155 10.68 -20.95 -8.83
N LYS A 156 11.20 -22.01 -8.20
CA LYS A 156 12.65 -22.26 -8.10
C LYS A 156 13.23 -22.30 -9.52
N PRO A 157 14.32 -21.57 -9.82
CA PRO A 157 14.94 -21.69 -11.12
C PRO A 157 15.35 -23.15 -11.35
N ALA A 158 15.04 -23.68 -12.52
CA ALA A 158 15.46 -24.98 -12.96
C ALA A 158 16.99 -25.03 -13.01
N ALA A 159 17.55 -26.09 -12.46
CA ALA A 159 19.00 -26.36 -12.46
C ALA A 159 19.49 -26.63 -13.87
#